data_0b40f81ce20ccf1ff4ae276306b8ac56
#
_entry.id   0b40f81ce20ccf1ff4ae276306b8ac56
#
_cell.length_a   1.000
_cell.length_b   1.000
_cell.length_c   1.000
_cell.angle_alpha   90.00
_cell.angle_beta   90.00
_cell.angle_gamma   90.00
#
_symmetry.space_group_name_H-M   'P 1'
#
loop_
_entity.id
_entity.type
_entity.pdbx_description
1 polymer ?
#
loop_
_entity_poly.entity_id
_entity_poly.type
_entity_poly.pdbx_seq_one_letter_code
_entity_poly.pdbx_strand_id
1 'polypeptide(L)'
;MHLTAENLAARRGEDLIFVNISFHLAAGEALVLTGRNGSGKSTLLRVVAGLLKPEKGTVIFRDGEGWKDRHPGEASHYLGHRNAMKNELTVAENLEFWRAFLGHPTAGLPLEEAAEAVGLSGITHLPFGYLSAGQQRRIAFAKLLVAHRPVWILDEPTAALDASADRLLAELITAHLAEGGIVLAATHQPLGLENVQQMKMTGFAGVDHGVWG
;
A
#
# COMPACT_ATOMS: atom_id res chain seq x y z
N MET A 1 -2.77 -9.48 15.82
CA MET A 1 -2.64 -9.35 14.36
C MET A 1 -1.18 -9.21 13.99
N HIS A 2 -0.71 -9.97 12.99
CA HIS A 2 0.70 -9.98 12.56
C HIS A 2 0.79 -10.18 11.06
N LEU A 3 1.74 -9.50 10.42
CA LEU A 3 2.14 -9.71 9.04
C LEU A 3 3.60 -10.19 9.05
N THR A 4 3.85 -11.38 8.52
CA THR A 4 5.17 -11.99 8.49
C THR A 4 5.56 -12.31 7.05
N ALA A 5 6.77 -11.95 6.68
CA ALA A 5 7.41 -12.34 5.43
C ALA A 5 8.67 -13.14 5.76
N GLU A 6 8.84 -14.30 5.14
CA GLU A 6 9.97 -15.21 5.39
C GLU A 6 10.69 -15.57 4.11
N ASN A 7 11.99 -15.27 4.06
CA ASN A 7 12.92 -15.66 3.00
C ASN A 7 12.44 -15.37 1.58
N LEU A 8 11.77 -14.21 1.41
CA LEU A 8 11.22 -13.82 0.12
C LEU A 8 12.32 -13.61 -0.92
N ALA A 9 12.08 -14.14 -2.11
CA ALA A 9 12.84 -13.84 -3.32
C ALA A 9 11.86 -13.52 -4.46
N ALA A 10 12.25 -12.63 -5.37
CA ALA A 10 11.46 -12.33 -6.55
C ALA A 10 12.34 -12.14 -7.79
N ARG A 11 11.78 -12.54 -8.95
CA ARG A 11 12.36 -12.36 -10.29
C ARG A 11 11.47 -11.52 -11.17
N ARG A 12 12.09 -10.92 -12.17
CA ARG A 12 11.40 -10.28 -13.29
C ARG A 12 12.02 -10.79 -14.60
N GLY A 13 11.33 -11.73 -15.24
CA GLY A 13 11.96 -12.56 -16.27
C GLY A 13 13.08 -13.40 -15.66
N GLU A 14 14.28 -13.32 -16.24
CA GLU A 14 15.45 -14.01 -15.70
C GLU A 14 16.20 -13.22 -14.62
N ASP A 15 15.91 -11.93 -14.48
CA ASP A 15 16.59 -11.05 -13.52
C ASP A 15 16.10 -11.27 -12.11
N LEU A 16 17.01 -11.59 -11.20
CA LEU A 16 16.75 -11.65 -9.78
C LEU A 16 16.66 -10.23 -9.21
N ILE A 17 15.55 -9.89 -8.59
CA ILE A 17 15.30 -8.53 -8.06
C ILE A 17 15.77 -8.42 -6.62
N PHE A 18 15.42 -9.39 -5.79
CA PHE A 18 15.88 -9.51 -4.40
C PHE A 18 15.82 -10.96 -3.92
N VAL A 19 16.56 -11.25 -2.84
CA VAL A 19 16.57 -12.54 -2.14
C VAL A 19 16.62 -12.32 -0.64
N ASN A 20 16.21 -13.36 0.10
CA ASN A 20 16.33 -13.44 1.56
C ASN A 20 15.75 -12.24 2.31
N ILE A 21 14.62 -11.70 1.83
CA ILE A 21 13.92 -10.63 2.54
C ILE A 21 12.98 -11.28 3.57
N SER A 22 13.20 -10.91 4.84
CA SER A 22 12.34 -11.34 5.95
C SER A 22 12.04 -10.16 6.85
N PHE A 23 10.79 -10.07 7.32
CA PHE A 23 10.37 -9.07 8.31
C PHE A 23 9.13 -9.56 9.04
N HIS A 24 8.88 -8.94 10.19
CA HIS A 24 7.69 -9.16 11.00
C HIS A 24 7.14 -7.83 11.46
N LEU A 25 5.81 -7.67 11.34
CA LEU A 25 5.08 -6.49 11.81
C LEU A 25 3.91 -6.93 12.67
N ALA A 26 3.81 -6.36 13.85
CA ALA A 26 2.66 -6.49 14.74
C ALA A 26 1.62 -5.40 14.48
N ALA A 27 0.48 -5.50 15.12
CA ALA A 27 -0.55 -4.47 15.12
C ALA A 27 0.03 -3.11 15.58
N GLY A 28 -0.29 -2.05 14.86
CA GLY A 28 0.21 -0.70 15.12
C GLY A 28 1.60 -0.41 14.57
N GLU A 29 2.24 -1.35 13.88
CA GLU A 29 3.58 -1.14 13.35
C GLU A 29 3.60 -0.77 11.86
N ALA A 30 4.63 0.00 11.49
CA ALA A 30 4.90 0.38 10.12
C ALA A 30 6.32 -0.02 9.68
N LEU A 31 6.46 -0.43 8.41
CA LEU A 31 7.74 -0.66 7.75
C LEU A 31 7.88 0.27 6.55
N VAL A 32 8.94 1.07 6.53
CA VAL A 32 9.28 1.94 5.40
C VAL A 32 10.44 1.34 4.60
N LEU A 33 10.17 1.07 3.34
CA LEU A 33 11.16 0.61 2.37
C LEU A 33 11.85 1.80 1.72
N THR A 34 13.16 1.87 1.84
CA THR A 34 14.00 2.88 1.21
C THR A 34 14.94 2.25 0.18
N GLY A 35 15.57 3.05 -0.67
CA GLY A 35 16.53 2.55 -1.66
C GLY A 35 16.32 3.18 -3.04
N ARG A 36 17.30 3.00 -3.93
CA ARG A 36 17.31 3.59 -5.29
C ARG A 36 16.11 3.11 -6.12
N ASN A 37 15.77 3.88 -7.17
CA ASN A 37 14.81 3.41 -8.16
C ASN A 37 15.32 2.11 -8.80
N GLY A 38 14.41 1.15 -9.00
CA GLY A 38 14.76 -0.18 -9.50
C GLY A 38 15.30 -1.16 -8.43
N SER A 39 15.44 -0.76 -7.16
CA SER A 39 15.93 -1.67 -6.10
C SER A 39 14.94 -2.76 -5.66
N GLY A 40 13.74 -2.82 -6.24
CA GLY A 40 12.77 -3.87 -5.97
C GLY A 40 11.69 -3.50 -4.95
N LYS A 41 11.62 -2.26 -4.44
CA LYS A 41 10.60 -1.82 -3.46
C LYS A 41 9.18 -2.16 -3.91
N SER A 42 8.77 -1.67 -5.07
CA SER A 42 7.43 -1.93 -5.62
C SER A 42 7.17 -3.42 -5.89
N THR A 43 8.23 -4.18 -6.25
CA THR A 43 8.14 -5.63 -6.42
C THR A 43 7.86 -6.30 -5.09
N LEU A 44 8.57 -5.93 -4.03
CA LEU A 44 8.33 -6.45 -2.68
C LEU A 44 6.92 -6.12 -2.20
N LEU A 45 6.48 -4.87 -2.35
CA LEU A 45 5.11 -4.48 -1.98
C LEU A 45 4.05 -5.30 -2.73
N ARG A 46 4.23 -5.56 -4.02
CA ARG A 46 3.30 -6.40 -4.80
C ARG A 46 3.33 -7.86 -4.38
N VAL A 47 4.48 -8.39 -3.98
CA VAL A 47 4.58 -9.74 -3.41
C VAL A 47 3.80 -9.80 -2.10
N VAL A 48 4.00 -8.84 -1.20
CA VAL A 48 3.28 -8.78 0.08
C VAL A 48 1.78 -8.59 -0.12
N ALA A 49 1.37 -7.78 -1.10
CA ALA A 49 -0.04 -7.61 -1.46
C ALA A 49 -0.67 -8.83 -2.14
N GLY A 50 0.11 -9.88 -2.42
CA GLY A 50 -0.37 -11.05 -3.17
C GLY A 50 -0.65 -10.78 -4.66
N LEU A 51 -0.22 -9.64 -5.18
CA LEU A 51 -0.35 -9.26 -6.59
C LEU A 51 0.75 -9.87 -7.47
N LEU A 52 1.81 -10.36 -6.85
CA LEU A 52 2.92 -11.04 -7.50
C LEU A 52 3.31 -12.26 -6.66
N LYS A 53 3.39 -13.43 -7.30
CA LYS A 53 3.86 -14.64 -6.63
C LYS A 53 5.37 -14.53 -6.38
N PRO A 54 5.85 -14.77 -5.15
CA PRO A 54 7.28 -14.83 -4.88
C PRO A 54 7.92 -16.04 -5.57
N GLU A 55 9.19 -15.95 -5.92
CA GLU A 55 10.00 -17.07 -6.39
C GLU A 55 10.28 -18.05 -5.25
N LYS A 56 10.56 -17.51 -4.05
CA LYS A 56 10.76 -18.26 -2.81
C LYS A 56 10.19 -17.50 -1.64
N GLY A 57 9.96 -18.23 -0.55
CA GLY A 57 9.47 -17.67 0.69
C GLY A 57 7.96 -17.57 0.74
N THR A 58 7.46 -17.06 1.85
CA THR A 58 6.03 -16.95 2.15
C THR A 58 5.70 -15.61 2.78
N VAL A 59 4.46 -15.15 2.56
CA VAL A 59 3.87 -14.02 3.28
C VAL A 59 2.60 -14.52 3.94
N ILE A 60 2.50 -14.30 5.24
CA ILE A 60 1.39 -14.76 6.06
C ILE A 60 0.82 -13.57 6.83
N PHE A 61 -0.49 -13.39 6.75
CA PHE A 61 -1.23 -12.49 7.61
C PHE A 61 -2.08 -13.31 8.58
N ARG A 62 -1.97 -13.00 9.88
CA ARG A 62 -2.75 -13.64 10.95
C ARG A 62 -3.54 -12.60 11.72
N ASP A 63 -4.83 -12.83 11.81
CA ASP A 63 -5.78 -11.96 12.50
C ASP A 63 -6.29 -12.65 13.77
N GLY A 64 -5.93 -12.09 14.95
CA GLY A 64 -6.52 -12.39 16.24
C GLY A 64 -6.60 -13.85 16.69
N GLU A 65 -7.58 -14.10 17.56
CA GLU A 65 -7.86 -15.40 18.17
C GLU A 65 -8.51 -16.36 17.16
N GLY A 66 -7.76 -17.31 16.68
CA GLY A 66 -8.26 -18.34 15.79
C GLY A 66 -7.32 -18.71 14.67
N TRP A 67 -6.19 -18.03 14.53
CA TRP A 67 -5.03 -18.38 13.70
C TRP A 67 -5.38 -18.88 12.27
N LYS A 68 -6.38 -18.27 11.64
CA LYS A 68 -6.62 -18.52 10.22
C LYS A 68 -5.60 -17.70 9.43
N ASP A 69 -4.67 -18.40 8.78
CA ASP A 69 -3.80 -17.78 7.79
C ASP A 69 -4.68 -17.23 6.66
N ARG A 70 -4.66 -15.93 6.48
CA ARG A 70 -5.34 -15.28 5.34
C ARG A 70 -4.32 -14.96 4.27
N HIS A 71 -4.75 -15.08 3.02
CA HIS A 71 -3.96 -14.56 1.92
C HIS A 71 -3.78 -13.05 2.09
N PRO A 72 -2.55 -12.50 2.04
CA PRO A 72 -2.31 -11.08 2.28
C PRO A 72 -3.17 -10.15 1.43
N GLY A 73 -3.50 -10.54 0.19
CA GLY A 73 -4.38 -9.79 -0.69
C GLY A 73 -5.82 -9.64 -0.17
N GLU A 74 -6.28 -10.52 0.71
CA GLU A 74 -7.61 -10.40 1.33
C GLU A 74 -7.61 -9.45 2.53
N ALA A 75 -6.45 -9.23 3.14
CA ALA A 75 -6.27 -8.40 4.31
C ALA A 75 -5.71 -7.01 4.00
N SER A 76 -5.31 -6.73 2.75
CA SER A 76 -4.58 -5.51 2.43
C SER A 76 -5.29 -4.61 1.44
N HIS A 77 -5.09 -3.30 1.61
CA HIS A 77 -5.18 -2.32 0.54
C HIS A 77 -3.84 -2.22 -0.17
N TYR A 78 -3.86 -2.10 -1.48
CA TYR A 78 -2.71 -1.69 -2.26
C TYR A 78 -2.98 -0.35 -2.94
N LEU A 79 -2.20 0.66 -2.58
CA LEU A 79 -2.19 1.97 -3.21
C LEU A 79 -0.88 2.12 -4.01
N GLY A 80 -0.96 1.87 -5.30
CA GLY A 80 0.18 1.99 -6.20
C GLY A 80 0.40 3.41 -6.71
N HIS A 81 1.33 3.55 -7.63
CA HIS A 81 1.61 4.82 -8.32
C HIS A 81 0.39 5.33 -9.12
N ARG A 82 -0.42 4.43 -9.66
CA ARG A 82 -1.69 4.78 -10.32
C ARG A 82 -2.83 4.73 -9.30
N ASN A 83 -3.75 5.68 -9.39
CA ASN A 83 -4.89 5.78 -8.46
C ASN A 83 -5.87 4.61 -8.60
N ALA A 84 -5.84 3.87 -9.71
CA ALA A 84 -6.73 2.76 -10.02
C ALA A 84 -8.22 3.17 -9.97
N MET A 85 -8.52 4.32 -10.57
CA MET A 85 -9.84 4.89 -10.77
C MET A 85 -10.11 5.06 -12.26
N LYS A 86 -11.39 5.02 -12.66
CA LYS A 86 -11.84 5.26 -14.03
C LYS A 86 -12.25 6.72 -14.18
N ASN A 87 -11.67 7.41 -15.17
CA ASN A 87 -11.90 8.84 -15.40
C ASN A 87 -13.35 9.17 -15.78
N GLU A 88 -14.00 8.24 -16.45
CA GLU A 88 -15.37 8.38 -16.98
C GLU A 88 -16.44 8.20 -15.89
N LEU A 89 -16.11 7.52 -14.81
CA LEU A 89 -17.02 7.31 -13.69
C LEU A 89 -16.91 8.47 -12.69
N THR A 90 -18.01 8.72 -11.99
CA THR A 90 -18.03 9.67 -10.88
C THR A 90 -17.11 9.19 -9.74
N VAL A 91 -16.76 10.10 -8.84
CA VAL A 91 -16.04 9.75 -7.61
C VAL A 91 -16.82 8.73 -6.80
N ALA A 92 -18.14 8.92 -6.65
CA ALA A 92 -19.00 7.98 -5.93
C ALA A 92 -19.00 6.59 -6.57
N GLU A 93 -19.15 6.47 -7.88
CA GLU A 93 -19.13 5.18 -8.59
C GLU A 93 -17.76 4.47 -8.44
N ASN A 94 -16.67 5.21 -8.50
CA ASN A 94 -15.33 4.66 -8.27
C ASN A 94 -15.17 4.13 -6.83
N LEU A 95 -15.58 4.90 -5.83
CA LEU A 95 -15.48 4.50 -4.42
C LEU A 95 -16.40 3.33 -4.12
N GLU A 96 -17.65 3.33 -4.65
CA GLU A 96 -18.57 2.22 -4.50
C GLU A 96 -18.02 0.93 -5.12
N PHE A 97 -17.44 1.01 -6.33
CA PHE A 97 -16.78 -0.14 -6.94
C PHE A 97 -15.72 -0.74 -6.01
N TRP A 98 -14.86 0.10 -5.41
CA TRP A 98 -13.81 -0.38 -4.52
C TRP A 98 -14.37 -0.95 -3.22
N ARG A 99 -15.41 -0.33 -2.65
CA ARG A 99 -16.13 -0.84 -1.48
C ARG A 99 -16.69 -2.25 -1.72
N ALA A 100 -17.36 -2.42 -2.85
CA ALA A 100 -17.94 -3.71 -3.24
C ALA A 100 -16.86 -4.75 -3.58
N PHE A 101 -15.83 -4.36 -4.30
CA PHE A 101 -14.74 -5.25 -4.72
C PHE A 101 -13.90 -5.76 -3.54
N LEU A 102 -13.63 -4.90 -2.56
CA LEU A 102 -12.81 -5.26 -1.40
C LEU A 102 -13.57 -6.05 -0.33
N GLY A 103 -14.89 -6.16 -0.46
CA GLY A 103 -15.74 -6.97 0.42
C GLY A 103 -15.92 -6.39 1.83
N HIS A 104 -17.11 -6.48 2.36
CA HIS A 104 -17.65 -5.90 3.60
C HIS A 104 -18.14 -4.45 3.48
N PRO A 105 -19.34 -4.26 2.90
CA PRO A 105 -19.94 -2.93 2.75
C PRO A 105 -20.25 -2.21 4.08
N THR A 106 -20.16 -2.90 5.21
CA THR A 106 -20.48 -2.35 6.53
C THR A 106 -19.27 -1.93 7.36
N ALA A 107 -18.04 -2.23 6.89
CA ALA A 107 -16.81 -1.98 7.66
C ALA A 107 -15.95 -0.89 7.02
N GLY A 108 -16.53 0.25 6.69
CA GLY A 108 -15.83 1.40 6.14
C GLY A 108 -16.70 2.64 6.24
N LEU A 109 -16.13 3.80 5.96
CA LEU A 109 -16.87 5.06 5.95
C LEU A 109 -17.87 5.10 4.78
N PRO A 110 -19.04 5.77 4.95
CA PRO A 110 -19.87 6.20 3.84
C PRO A 110 -19.06 6.98 2.80
N LEU A 111 -19.46 6.93 1.52
CA LEU A 111 -18.68 7.53 0.43
C LEU A 111 -18.48 9.03 0.61
N GLU A 112 -19.50 9.75 1.06
CA GLU A 112 -19.43 11.18 1.30
C GLU A 112 -18.49 11.51 2.46
N GLU A 113 -18.55 10.76 3.54
CA GLU A 113 -17.66 10.92 4.71
C GLU A 113 -16.21 10.59 4.35
N ALA A 114 -15.98 9.57 3.51
CA ALA A 114 -14.65 9.24 3.04
C ALA A 114 -14.06 10.35 2.14
N ALA A 115 -14.89 10.98 1.29
CA ALA A 115 -14.48 12.12 0.49
C ALA A 115 -14.23 13.37 1.36
N GLU A 116 -15.04 13.59 2.38
CA GLU A 116 -14.85 14.66 3.35
C GLU A 116 -13.56 14.47 4.16
N ALA A 117 -13.28 13.26 4.63
CA ALA A 117 -12.07 12.90 5.37
C ALA A 117 -10.77 13.19 4.59
N VAL A 118 -10.83 13.24 3.26
CA VAL A 118 -9.70 13.64 2.40
C VAL A 118 -9.79 15.10 1.92
N GLY A 119 -10.68 15.90 2.53
CA GLY A 119 -10.85 17.33 2.25
C GLY A 119 -11.52 17.64 0.91
N LEU A 120 -12.43 16.76 0.45
CA LEU A 120 -13.10 16.85 -0.84
C LEU A 120 -14.62 16.63 -0.70
N SER A 121 -15.26 17.41 0.20
CA SER A 121 -16.71 17.37 0.38
C SER A 121 -17.45 17.83 -0.86
N GLY A 122 -18.62 17.21 -1.13
CA GLY A 122 -19.59 17.67 -2.13
C GLY A 122 -19.21 17.45 -3.59
N ILE A 123 -18.11 16.71 -3.88
CA ILE A 123 -17.65 16.46 -5.25
C ILE A 123 -17.87 15.03 -5.74
N THR A 124 -18.50 14.19 -4.93
CA THR A 124 -18.68 12.75 -5.24
C THR A 124 -19.48 12.51 -6.51
N HIS A 125 -20.32 13.46 -6.92
CA HIS A 125 -21.09 13.42 -8.16
C HIS A 125 -20.30 13.77 -9.42
N LEU A 126 -19.09 14.34 -9.29
CA LEU A 126 -18.26 14.73 -10.44
C LEU A 126 -17.53 13.54 -11.04
N PRO A 127 -17.35 13.49 -12.39
CA PRO A 127 -16.47 12.54 -13.03
C PRO A 127 -15.04 12.66 -12.49
N PHE A 128 -14.41 11.52 -12.17
CA PHE A 128 -13.06 11.48 -11.59
C PHE A 128 -12.02 12.21 -12.47
N GLY A 129 -12.17 12.10 -13.79
CA GLY A 129 -11.28 12.77 -14.75
C GLY A 129 -11.34 14.30 -14.73
N TYR A 130 -12.35 14.90 -14.09
CA TYR A 130 -12.47 16.38 -13.97
C TYR A 130 -11.67 16.94 -12.78
N LEU A 131 -11.21 16.07 -11.89
CA LEU A 131 -10.43 16.42 -10.73
C LEU A 131 -8.99 16.75 -11.14
N SER A 132 -8.38 17.73 -10.45
CA SER A 132 -6.93 17.94 -10.54
C SER A 132 -6.15 16.71 -10.07
N ALA A 133 -4.89 16.56 -10.49
CA ALA A 133 -4.05 15.43 -10.11
C ALA A 133 -3.96 15.26 -8.57
N GLY A 134 -3.86 16.36 -7.81
CA GLY A 134 -3.86 16.33 -6.35
C GLY A 134 -5.20 15.88 -5.75
N GLN A 135 -6.33 16.33 -6.30
CA GLN A 135 -7.65 15.86 -5.90
C GLN A 135 -7.84 14.38 -6.22
N GLN A 136 -7.44 13.94 -7.41
CA GLN A 136 -7.45 12.53 -7.80
C GLN A 136 -6.66 11.66 -6.82
N ARG A 137 -5.48 12.14 -6.38
CA ARG A 137 -4.67 11.41 -5.40
C ARG A 137 -5.33 11.35 -4.03
N ARG A 138 -5.97 12.43 -3.56
CA ARG A 138 -6.74 12.44 -2.31
C ARG A 138 -7.94 11.48 -2.37
N ILE A 139 -8.67 11.40 -3.48
CA ILE A 139 -9.74 10.40 -3.66
C ILE A 139 -9.16 8.98 -3.65
N ALA A 140 -7.94 8.76 -4.15
CA ALA A 140 -7.29 7.47 -4.00
C ALA A 140 -6.99 7.10 -2.53
N PHE A 141 -6.81 8.08 -1.63
CA PHE A 141 -6.75 7.84 -0.19
C PHE A 141 -8.13 7.53 0.39
N ALA A 142 -9.20 8.18 -0.08
CA ALA A 142 -10.56 7.87 0.34
C ALA A 142 -10.92 6.38 0.08
N LYS A 143 -10.32 5.75 -0.95
CA LYS A 143 -10.44 4.31 -1.19
C LYS A 143 -10.01 3.46 0.01
N LEU A 144 -9.02 3.90 0.79
CA LEU A 144 -8.55 3.19 1.98
C LEU A 144 -9.60 3.20 3.10
N LEU A 145 -10.50 4.19 3.08
CA LEU A 145 -11.49 4.45 4.13
C LEU A 145 -12.84 3.81 3.86
N VAL A 146 -13.22 3.62 2.58
CA VAL A 146 -14.54 3.07 2.21
C VAL A 146 -14.67 1.55 2.45
N ALA A 147 -13.54 0.86 2.68
CA ALA A 147 -13.51 -0.56 3.02
C ALA A 147 -12.42 -0.79 4.04
N HIS A 148 -12.77 -1.31 5.20
CA HIS A 148 -11.78 -1.62 6.24
C HIS A 148 -10.87 -2.78 5.82
N ARG A 149 -9.56 -2.54 5.78
CA ARG A 149 -8.52 -3.54 5.60
C ARG A 149 -7.39 -3.29 6.59
N PRO A 150 -6.98 -4.31 7.36
CA PRO A 150 -6.01 -4.13 8.44
C PRO A 150 -4.58 -3.81 7.96
N VAL A 151 -4.25 -4.08 6.71
CA VAL A 151 -2.91 -3.82 6.15
C VAL A 151 -3.00 -2.81 5.02
N TRP A 152 -2.25 -1.72 5.12
CA TRP A 152 -2.09 -0.74 4.05
C TRP A 152 -0.72 -0.87 3.40
N ILE A 153 -0.71 -1.11 2.09
CA ILE A 153 0.51 -1.23 1.28
C ILE A 153 0.54 -0.04 0.32
N LEU A 154 1.51 0.85 0.52
CA LEU A 154 1.58 2.17 -0.12
C LEU A 154 2.85 2.28 -0.96
N ASP A 155 2.72 2.38 -2.28
CA ASP A 155 3.83 2.48 -3.23
C ASP A 155 3.97 3.93 -3.72
N GLU A 156 5.00 4.64 -3.25
CA GLU A 156 5.27 6.06 -3.47
C GLU A 156 4.03 6.94 -3.21
N PRO A 157 3.43 6.86 -2.01
CA PRO A 157 2.15 7.51 -1.74
C PRO A 157 2.24 9.03 -1.77
N THR A 158 3.42 9.60 -1.46
CA THR A 158 3.69 11.04 -1.41
C THR A 158 4.13 11.64 -2.75
N ALA A 159 4.27 10.82 -3.79
CA ALA A 159 4.70 11.32 -5.10
C ALA A 159 3.71 12.36 -5.66
N ALA A 160 4.20 13.54 -6.01
CA ALA A 160 3.44 14.66 -6.58
C ALA A 160 2.34 15.24 -5.67
N LEU A 161 2.44 15.05 -4.35
CA LEU A 161 1.55 15.70 -3.38
C LEU A 161 2.05 17.11 -3.03
N ASP A 162 1.12 17.97 -2.65
CA ASP A 162 1.42 19.19 -1.92
C ASP A 162 1.57 18.92 -0.42
N ALA A 163 2.13 19.88 0.31
CA ALA A 163 2.36 19.75 1.75
C ALA A 163 1.07 19.51 2.58
N SER A 164 -0.11 19.88 2.05
CA SER A 164 -1.38 19.65 2.73
C SER A 164 -1.85 18.19 2.56
N ALA A 165 -1.66 17.63 1.38
CA ALA A 165 -1.99 16.23 1.12
C ALA A 165 -0.99 15.27 1.80
N ASP A 166 0.29 15.66 1.93
CA ASP A 166 1.28 14.90 2.71
C ASP A 166 0.88 14.79 4.18
N ARG A 167 0.48 15.93 4.79
CA ARG A 167 0.01 15.93 6.19
C ARG A 167 -1.24 15.08 6.36
N LEU A 168 -2.22 15.22 5.47
CA LEU A 168 -3.44 14.42 5.49
C LEU A 168 -3.12 12.92 5.44
N LEU A 169 -2.22 12.51 4.54
CA LEU A 169 -1.79 11.12 4.45
C LEU A 169 -1.13 10.64 5.74
N ALA A 170 -0.25 11.45 6.34
CA ALA A 170 0.40 11.13 7.61
C ALA A 170 -0.63 10.97 8.75
N GLU A 171 -1.64 11.84 8.80
CA GLU A 171 -2.75 11.75 9.76
C GLU A 171 -3.57 10.48 9.59
N LEU A 172 -3.93 10.12 8.35
CA LEU A 172 -4.65 8.90 8.03
C LEU A 172 -3.86 7.64 8.40
N ILE A 173 -2.56 7.62 8.09
CA ILE A 173 -1.68 6.51 8.47
C ILE A 173 -1.58 6.40 10.00
N THR A 174 -1.38 7.53 10.69
CA THR A 174 -1.28 7.56 12.16
C THR A 174 -2.56 7.03 12.81
N ALA A 175 -3.73 7.43 12.33
CA ALA A 175 -5.01 6.94 12.83
C ALA A 175 -5.15 5.42 12.59
N HIS A 176 -4.81 4.94 11.40
CA HIS A 176 -4.86 3.52 11.07
C HIS A 176 -3.94 2.68 11.97
N LEU A 177 -2.72 3.15 12.23
CA LEU A 177 -1.79 2.48 13.16
C LEU A 177 -2.30 2.49 14.61
N ALA A 178 -2.90 3.61 15.05
CA ALA A 178 -3.48 3.73 16.42
C ALA A 178 -4.65 2.76 16.64
N GLU A 179 -5.39 2.43 15.57
CA GLU A 179 -6.45 1.42 15.58
C GLU A 179 -5.91 -0.02 15.47
N GLY A 180 -4.60 -0.18 15.47
CA GLY A 180 -3.93 -1.47 15.38
C GLY A 180 -3.68 -1.94 13.94
N GLY A 181 -3.87 -1.10 12.93
CA GLY A 181 -3.52 -1.40 11.55
C GLY A 181 -2.02 -1.62 11.34
N ILE A 182 -1.63 -2.15 10.19
CA ILE A 182 -0.24 -2.37 9.78
C ILE A 182 0.01 -1.60 8.49
N VAL A 183 1.16 -0.94 8.37
CA VAL A 183 1.52 -0.18 7.16
C VAL A 183 2.86 -0.64 6.59
N LEU A 184 2.87 -0.94 5.28
CA LEU A 184 4.09 -1.05 4.49
C LEU A 184 4.12 0.08 3.48
N ALA A 185 5.17 0.88 3.47
CA ALA A 185 5.30 1.96 2.51
C ALA A 185 6.66 1.93 1.81
N ALA A 186 6.68 2.14 0.50
CA ALA A 186 7.89 2.47 -0.23
C ALA A 186 7.87 3.96 -0.56
N THR A 187 8.86 4.70 -0.11
CA THR A 187 8.93 6.14 -0.35
C THR A 187 10.35 6.66 -0.29
N HIS A 188 10.60 7.77 -0.98
CA HIS A 188 11.81 8.55 -0.89
C HIS A 188 11.71 9.74 0.07
N GLN A 189 10.50 10.03 0.53
CA GLN A 189 10.22 11.15 1.44
C GLN A 189 9.80 10.63 2.81
N PRO A 190 10.12 11.34 3.90
CA PRO A 190 9.61 11.00 5.22
C PRO A 190 8.07 11.03 5.25
N LEU A 191 7.46 10.03 5.88
CA LEU A 191 5.99 9.98 6.05
C LEU A 191 5.51 10.73 7.30
N GLY A 192 6.42 11.42 8.02
CA GLY A 192 6.06 12.12 9.26
C GLY A 192 5.66 11.20 10.41
N LEU A 193 6.00 9.90 10.33
CA LEU A 193 5.65 8.90 11.33
C LEU A 193 6.80 8.73 12.34
N GLU A 194 6.45 8.53 13.60
CA GLU A 194 7.39 8.16 14.65
C GLU A 194 7.48 6.62 14.77
N ASN A 195 8.62 6.13 15.26
CA ASN A 195 8.83 4.70 15.60
C ASN A 195 8.54 3.71 14.46
N VAL A 196 8.97 4.02 13.23
CA VAL A 196 8.82 3.14 12.08
C VAL A 196 10.05 2.25 11.91
N GLN A 197 9.82 0.98 11.58
CA GLN A 197 10.90 0.11 11.10
C GLN A 197 11.33 0.59 9.71
N GLN A 198 12.62 0.51 9.41
CA GLN A 198 13.16 0.88 8.10
C GLN A 198 13.93 -0.28 7.49
N MET A 199 13.70 -0.53 6.21
CA MET A 199 14.44 -1.52 5.43
C MET A 199 15.00 -0.86 4.17
N LYS A 200 16.31 -0.90 4.02
CA LYS A 200 16.99 -0.40 2.83
C LYS A 200 17.10 -1.50 1.78
N MET A 201 16.41 -1.32 0.66
CA MET A 201 16.50 -2.19 -0.51
C MET A 201 17.71 -1.78 -1.35
N THR A 202 18.69 -2.68 -1.49
CA THR A 202 19.91 -2.43 -2.29
C THR A 202 19.75 -2.84 -3.75
N GLY A 203 18.73 -3.65 -4.07
CA GLY A 203 18.61 -4.35 -5.34
C GLY A 203 19.57 -5.54 -5.41
N PHE A 204 19.38 -6.37 -6.41
CA PHE A 204 20.36 -7.38 -6.75
C PHE A 204 21.28 -6.76 -7.82
N ALA A 205 22.50 -6.37 -7.44
CA ALA A 205 23.56 -6.12 -8.40
C ALA A 205 23.89 -7.50 -8.99
N GLY A 206 23.57 -7.69 -10.27
CA GLY A 206 23.84 -8.95 -10.96
C GLY A 206 25.25 -9.42 -10.65
N VAL A 207 25.41 -10.71 -10.44
CA VAL A 207 26.73 -11.33 -10.38
C VAL A 207 27.39 -10.95 -11.72
N ASP A 208 28.45 -10.18 -11.65
CA ASP A 208 29.35 -9.95 -12.75
C ASP A 208 29.71 -11.37 -13.28
N HIS A 209 29.24 -11.73 -14.45
CA HIS A 209 29.70 -12.94 -15.12
C HIS A 209 31.15 -12.68 -15.49
N GLY A 210 32.03 -12.78 -14.48
CA GLY A 210 33.46 -12.78 -14.65
C GLY A 210 33.81 -13.80 -15.72
N VAL A 211 34.29 -13.25 -16.79
CA VAL A 211 34.95 -13.84 -17.93
C VAL A 211 35.59 -15.16 -17.57
N TRP A 212 35.05 -16.25 -18.12
CA TRP A 212 35.80 -17.50 -18.25
C TRP A 212 36.87 -17.25 -19.32
N GLY A 213 38.10 -16.99 -18.86
CA GLY A 213 39.29 -17.09 -19.66
C GLY A 213 39.75 -18.55 -19.76
#